data_c181d9485fb4502047e5b9c34f9cdf68
#
_entry.id   c181d9485fb4502047e5b9c34f9cdf68
#
_cell.length_a   1.000
_cell.length_b   1.000
_cell.length_c   1.000
_cell.angle_alpha   90.00
_cell.angle_beta   90.00
_cell.angle_gamma   90.00
#
_symmetry.space_group_name_H-M   'P 1'
#
loop_
_entity.id
_entity.type
_entity.pdbx_description
1 polymer ?
#
loop_
_entity_poly.entity_id
_entity_poly.type
_entity_poly.pdbx_seq_one_letter_code
_entity_poly.pdbx_strand_id
1 'polypeptide(L)'
;KRKELALPLVSDYFPEELKILKKYNEYAFTVAIFEKLEEVFHVHFLIEDVLFLSIQILCSKFIGISDVDVTLSQVKKYDNKLVDFVDRMLKVIRDILDVDLTSDEKVKESLIIHLRPTIFRLRYGTPQKNALIDFIKKEYKNVFRASWAISILFEEYYGLQITEDEIGYIVLYIQAAIERKKHHWEKKRTYRRL
;
A
#
# COMPACT_ATOMS: atom_id res chain seq x y z
N LYS A 1 0.10 -20.21 -23.88
CA LYS A 1 -0.02 -20.25 -22.37
C LYS A 1 -0.43 -18.89 -21.77
N ARG A 2 -0.08 -17.70 -22.36
CA ARG A 2 -0.54 -16.38 -21.87
C ARG A 2 -2.08 -16.19 -21.95
N LYS A 3 -2.76 -16.82 -22.89
CA LYS A 3 -4.23 -16.74 -23.05
C LYS A 3 -5.05 -17.45 -21.97
N GLU A 4 -4.44 -18.38 -21.24
CA GLU A 4 -5.14 -19.18 -20.22
C GLU A 4 -5.21 -18.55 -18.83
N LEU A 5 -4.42 -17.47 -18.57
CA LEU A 5 -4.33 -16.82 -17.24
C LEU A 5 -5.28 -15.65 -17.03
N ALA A 6 -6.13 -15.32 -18.00
CA ALA A 6 -7.12 -14.21 -17.92
C ALA A 6 -6.54 -12.87 -17.37
N LEU A 7 -5.23 -12.67 -17.50
CA LEU A 7 -4.62 -11.40 -17.20
C LEU A 7 -4.98 -10.43 -18.34
N PRO A 8 -5.44 -9.20 -18.03
CA PRO A 8 -5.64 -8.19 -19.05
C PRO A 8 -4.36 -8.10 -19.88
N LEU A 9 -4.50 -8.15 -21.22
CA LEU A 9 -3.36 -7.95 -22.09
C LEU A 9 -2.78 -6.56 -21.79
N VAL A 10 -1.49 -6.48 -21.51
CA VAL A 10 -0.80 -5.22 -21.19
C VAL A 10 -1.01 -4.16 -22.29
N SER A 11 -1.35 -4.58 -23.52
CA SER A 11 -1.75 -3.73 -24.64
C SER A 11 -2.89 -2.77 -24.35
N ASP A 12 -3.80 -3.10 -23.41
CA ASP A 12 -4.96 -2.26 -23.07
C ASP A 12 -4.60 -1.07 -22.17
N TYR A 13 -3.38 -1.07 -21.61
CA TYR A 13 -2.88 -0.02 -20.70
C TYR A 13 -1.83 0.91 -21.30
N PHE A 14 -1.47 0.73 -22.55
CA PHE A 14 -0.46 1.49 -23.26
C PHE A 14 -1.09 2.74 -23.91
N PRO A 15 -0.61 3.96 -23.73
CA PRO A 15 0.69 4.47 -23.26
C PRO A 15 0.67 5.22 -21.90
N GLU A 16 -0.50 5.47 -21.32
CA GLU A 16 -0.58 6.27 -20.07
C GLU A 16 0.05 5.56 -18.88
N GLU A 17 -0.10 4.24 -18.76
CA GLU A 17 0.50 3.45 -17.69
C GLU A 17 2.04 3.49 -17.73
N LEU A 18 2.61 3.50 -18.94
CA LEU A 18 4.06 3.65 -19.10
C LEU A 18 4.58 4.95 -18.50
N LYS A 19 3.84 6.06 -18.66
CA LYS A 19 4.19 7.36 -18.06
C LYS A 19 4.16 7.30 -16.53
N ILE A 20 3.23 6.55 -15.97
CA ILE A 20 3.10 6.36 -14.53
C ILE A 20 4.24 5.48 -14.02
N LEU A 21 4.47 4.33 -14.66
CA LEU A 21 5.47 3.35 -14.23
C LEU A 21 6.90 3.89 -14.31
N LYS A 22 7.24 4.69 -15.34
CA LYS A 22 8.55 5.33 -15.48
C LYS A 22 8.97 6.22 -14.31
N LYS A 23 8.03 6.63 -13.47
CA LYS A 23 8.31 7.45 -12.26
C LYS A 23 8.83 6.62 -11.08
N TYR A 24 8.74 5.29 -11.15
CA TYR A 24 9.10 4.39 -10.07
C TYR A 24 10.46 3.74 -10.32
N ASN A 25 11.26 3.61 -9.26
CA ASN A 25 12.58 2.97 -9.34
C ASN A 25 12.49 1.52 -9.79
N GLU A 26 11.39 0.84 -9.46
CA GLU A 26 11.11 -0.54 -9.86
C GLU A 26 11.07 -0.69 -11.39
N TYR A 27 10.57 0.31 -12.12
CA TYR A 27 10.63 0.30 -13.56
C TYR A 27 12.08 0.37 -14.08
N ALA A 28 12.88 1.33 -13.58
CA ALA A 28 14.28 1.46 -13.96
C ALA A 28 15.09 0.20 -13.64
N PHE A 29 14.83 -0.40 -12.46
CA PHE A 29 15.42 -1.67 -12.06
C PHE A 29 15.04 -2.82 -13.02
N THR A 30 13.78 -2.89 -13.41
CA THR A 30 13.30 -3.91 -14.35
C THR A 30 13.94 -3.74 -15.73
N VAL A 31 14.05 -2.52 -16.24
CA VAL A 31 14.76 -2.22 -17.48
C VAL A 31 16.18 -2.76 -17.44
N ALA A 32 16.93 -2.44 -16.39
CA ALA A 32 18.30 -2.91 -16.24
C ALA A 32 18.42 -4.45 -16.17
N ILE A 33 17.45 -5.12 -15.55
CA ILE A 33 17.38 -6.60 -15.57
C ILE A 33 17.21 -7.12 -16.98
N PHE A 34 16.25 -6.58 -17.76
CA PHE A 34 16.00 -7.06 -19.12
C PHE A 34 17.15 -6.76 -20.06
N GLU A 35 17.79 -5.59 -19.98
CA GLU A 35 19.01 -5.27 -20.74
C GLU A 35 20.11 -6.30 -20.46
N LYS A 36 20.30 -6.69 -19.20
CA LYS A 36 21.29 -7.71 -18.85
C LYS A 36 20.94 -9.11 -19.34
N LEU A 37 19.66 -9.48 -19.31
CA LEU A 37 19.18 -10.75 -19.85
C LEU A 37 19.34 -10.80 -21.39
N GLU A 38 19.06 -9.71 -22.11
CA GLU A 38 19.28 -9.60 -23.54
C GLU A 38 20.75 -9.78 -23.92
N GLU A 39 21.64 -9.13 -23.15
CA GLU A 39 23.10 -9.27 -23.33
C GLU A 39 23.58 -10.71 -23.14
N VAL A 40 23.13 -11.38 -22.06
CA VAL A 40 23.61 -12.72 -21.71
C VAL A 40 23.01 -13.81 -22.59
N PHE A 41 21.73 -13.71 -22.91
CA PHE A 41 20.99 -14.77 -23.59
C PHE A 41 20.81 -14.51 -25.10
N HIS A 42 21.26 -13.35 -25.59
CA HIS A 42 21.12 -12.92 -27.03
C HIS A 42 19.67 -12.99 -27.51
N VAL A 43 18.72 -12.57 -26.68
CA VAL A 43 17.28 -12.51 -26.96
C VAL A 43 16.81 -11.06 -26.89
N HIS A 44 15.63 -10.77 -27.46
CA HIS A 44 14.99 -9.47 -27.31
C HIS A 44 13.67 -9.63 -26.58
N PHE A 45 13.44 -8.76 -25.60
CA PHE A 45 12.19 -8.67 -24.87
C PHE A 45 11.35 -7.49 -25.35
N LEU A 46 10.04 -7.66 -25.29
CA LEU A 46 9.11 -6.58 -25.60
C LEU A 46 8.97 -5.63 -24.41
N ILE A 47 8.61 -4.38 -24.69
CA ILE A 47 8.33 -3.41 -23.63
C ILE A 47 7.21 -3.89 -22.69
N GLU A 48 6.28 -4.68 -23.21
CA GLU A 48 5.21 -5.32 -22.46
C GLU A 48 5.73 -6.29 -21.38
N ASP A 49 6.83 -6.98 -21.65
CA ASP A 49 7.48 -7.88 -20.68
C ASP A 49 8.09 -7.07 -19.54
N VAL A 50 8.75 -5.95 -19.86
CA VAL A 50 9.29 -5.00 -18.87
C VAL A 50 8.19 -4.41 -18.01
N LEU A 51 7.09 -3.96 -18.62
CA LEU A 51 5.94 -3.42 -17.91
C LEU A 51 5.30 -4.46 -16.99
N PHE A 52 5.07 -5.68 -17.51
CA PHE A 52 4.50 -6.76 -16.73
C PHE A 52 5.32 -7.07 -15.48
N LEU A 53 6.64 -7.23 -15.63
CA LEU A 53 7.50 -7.50 -14.47
C LEU A 53 7.55 -6.30 -13.50
N SER A 54 7.59 -5.07 -14.01
CA SER A 54 7.54 -3.86 -13.18
C SER A 54 6.26 -3.82 -12.33
N ILE A 55 5.11 -4.13 -12.92
CA ILE A 55 3.82 -4.21 -12.22
C ILE A 55 3.87 -5.31 -11.15
N GLN A 56 4.38 -6.50 -11.48
CA GLN A 56 4.49 -7.60 -10.51
C GLN A 56 5.35 -7.21 -9.29
N ILE A 57 6.48 -6.53 -9.54
CA ILE A 57 7.35 -6.02 -8.48
C ILE A 57 6.61 -4.98 -7.61
N LEU A 58 5.92 -4.01 -8.24
CA LEU A 58 5.16 -2.98 -7.54
C LEU A 58 3.97 -3.53 -6.73
N CYS A 59 3.32 -4.60 -7.22
CA CYS A 59 2.24 -5.29 -6.52
C CYS A 59 2.73 -6.19 -5.39
N SER A 60 3.99 -6.62 -5.42
CA SER A 60 4.54 -7.53 -4.42
C SER A 60 4.76 -6.79 -3.10
N LYS A 61 4.47 -7.47 -1.98
CA LYS A 61 4.95 -7.03 -0.68
C LYS A 61 6.43 -7.43 -0.59
N PHE A 62 7.33 -6.47 -0.58
CA PHE A 62 8.68 -6.74 -0.13
C PHE A 62 8.67 -7.01 1.38
N ILE A 63 8.41 -8.27 1.75
CA ILE A 63 8.61 -8.75 3.11
C ILE A 63 10.12 -8.90 3.28
N GLY A 64 10.75 -7.98 3.97
CA GLY A 64 12.18 -8.11 4.30
C GLY A 64 13.06 -6.88 4.05
N ILE A 65 12.53 -5.80 3.51
CA ILE A 65 13.26 -4.52 3.49
C ILE A 65 12.86 -3.70 4.74
N SER A 66 12.89 -4.34 5.89
CA SER A 66 12.80 -3.63 7.18
C SER A 66 14.07 -2.85 7.51
N ASP A 67 15.16 -3.04 6.75
CA ASP A 67 16.45 -2.39 6.94
C ASP A 67 16.77 -1.32 5.88
N VAL A 68 15.92 -1.11 4.90
CA VAL A 68 16.01 0.10 4.09
C VAL A 68 15.17 1.16 4.83
N ASP A 69 15.84 2.08 5.47
CA ASP A 69 15.28 3.33 5.99
C ASP A 69 14.55 4.10 4.87
N VAL A 70 13.37 3.60 4.48
CA VAL A 70 12.44 4.36 3.66
C VAL A 70 11.82 5.39 4.58
N THR A 71 12.55 6.45 4.83
CA THR A 71 12.07 7.55 5.65
C THR A 71 10.90 8.24 4.95
N LEU A 72 9.95 8.77 5.70
CA LEU A 72 8.85 9.62 5.18
C LEU A 72 9.36 10.70 4.21
N SER A 73 10.57 11.21 4.42
CA SER A 73 11.20 12.19 3.52
C SER A 73 11.44 11.62 2.12
N GLN A 74 11.82 10.35 2.01
CA GLN A 74 12.02 9.69 0.72
C GLN A 74 10.67 9.43 0.03
N VAL A 75 9.66 8.95 0.78
CA VAL A 75 8.32 8.74 0.21
C VAL A 75 7.70 10.06 -0.24
N LYS A 76 7.78 11.12 0.57
CA LYS A 76 7.31 12.47 0.19
C LYS A 76 7.95 12.98 -1.09
N LYS A 77 9.20 12.61 -1.36
CA LYS A 77 9.91 13.01 -2.58
C LYS A 77 9.32 12.35 -3.85
N TYR A 78 8.75 11.15 -3.71
CA TYR A 78 8.32 10.33 -4.86
C TYR A 78 6.80 10.22 -5.02
N ASP A 79 6.00 10.33 -3.94
CA ASP A 79 4.55 10.19 -4.00
C ASP A 79 3.83 11.08 -2.97
N ASN A 80 3.79 12.37 -3.26
CA ASN A 80 3.07 13.34 -2.43
C ASN A 80 1.57 13.03 -2.33
N LYS A 81 0.99 12.44 -3.39
CA LYS A 81 -0.44 12.08 -3.41
C LYS A 81 -0.75 10.99 -2.40
N LEU A 82 0.12 9.98 -2.27
CA LEU A 82 -0.05 8.92 -1.28
C LEU A 82 0.09 9.44 0.15
N VAL A 83 1.04 10.36 0.39
CA VAL A 83 1.20 10.99 1.71
C VAL A 83 -0.04 11.79 2.10
N ASP A 84 -0.55 12.62 1.19
CA ASP A 84 -1.79 13.40 1.42
C ASP A 84 -2.99 12.49 1.65
N PHE A 85 -3.10 11.42 0.88
CA PHE A 85 -4.13 10.39 1.06
C PHE A 85 -4.10 9.77 2.47
N VAL A 86 -2.92 9.38 2.97
CA VAL A 86 -2.76 8.81 4.32
C VAL A 86 -3.09 9.83 5.39
N ASP A 87 -2.65 11.08 5.25
CA ASP A 87 -3.00 12.16 6.18
C ASP A 87 -4.51 12.42 6.22
N ARG A 88 -5.18 12.38 5.07
CA ARG A 88 -6.64 12.54 4.98
C ARG A 88 -7.35 11.35 5.61
N MET A 89 -6.89 10.14 5.36
CA MET A 89 -7.42 8.91 5.94
C MET A 89 -7.35 8.94 7.47
N LEU A 90 -6.22 9.32 8.05
CA LEU A 90 -6.07 9.40 9.51
C LEU A 90 -6.97 10.48 10.13
N LYS A 91 -7.24 11.57 9.42
CA LYS A 91 -8.23 12.58 9.87
C LYS A 91 -9.63 12.00 9.89
N VAL A 92 -10.05 11.28 8.84
CA VAL A 92 -11.37 10.61 8.80
C VAL A 92 -11.49 9.59 9.93
N ILE A 93 -10.47 8.78 10.16
CA ILE A 93 -10.46 7.80 11.28
C ILE A 93 -10.55 8.50 12.64
N ARG A 94 -9.81 9.59 12.83
CA ARG A 94 -9.92 10.41 14.06
C ARG A 94 -11.34 10.90 14.29
N ASP A 95 -11.98 11.43 13.25
CA ASP A 95 -13.29 12.04 13.35
C ASP A 95 -14.40 10.99 13.66
N ILE A 96 -14.19 9.73 13.26
CA ILE A 96 -15.14 8.63 13.51
C ILE A 96 -14.87 7.93 14.84
N LEU A 97 -13.60 7.69 15.19
CA LEU A 97 -13.23 6.90 16.38
C LEU A 97 -12.90 7.74 17.62
N ASP A 98 -12.83 9.07 17.47
CA ASP A 98 -12.36 9.99 18.54
C ASP A 98 -10.94 9.62 19.04
N VAL A 99 -10.09 9.12 18.14
CA VAL A 99 -8.70 8.76 18.44
C VAL A 99 -7.79 9.45 17.45
N ASP A 100 -7.02 10.42 17.91
CA ASP A 100 -6.08 11.14 17.07
C ASP A 100 -4.77 10.36 16.86
N LEU A 101 -4.58 9.87 15.63
CA LEU A 101 -3.36 9.20 15.16
C LEU A 101 -2.60 10.07 14.15
N THR A 102 -3.04 11.30 13.89
CA THR A 102 -2.46 12.16 12.83
C THR A 102 -1.02 12.59 13.09
N SER A 103 -0.56 12.54 14.34
CA SER A 103 0.82 12.82 14.74
C SER A 103 1.68 11.57 14.95
N ASP A 104 1.14 10.37 14.73
CA ASP A 104 1.90 9.11 14.86
C ASP A 104 2.63 8.81 13.54
N GLU A 105 3.89 9.27 13.45
CA GLU A 105 4.72 9.06 12.26
C GLU A 105 4.90 7.56 11.93
N LYS A 106 4.96 6.71 12.95
CA LYS A 106 5.11 5.26 12.75
C LYS A 106 3.90 4.64 12.05
N VAL A 107 2.68 5.06 12.38
CA VAL A 107 1.49 4.57 11.68
C VAL A 107 1.42 5.13 10.26
N LYS A 108 1.81 6.39 10.06
CA LYS A 108 1.88 6.98 8.72
C LYS A 108 2.82 6.21 7.82
N GLU A 109 4.06 5.98 8.26
CA GLU A 109 5.05 5.21 7.51
C GLU A 109 4.56 3.79 7.18
N SER A 110 4.03 3.09 8.18
CA SER A 110 3.52 1.74 8.00
C SER A 110 2.38 1.69 6.98
N LEU A 111 1.46 2.66 7.02
CA LEU A 111 0.35 2.75 6.07
C LEU A 111 0.82 3.10 4.66
N ILE A 112 1.77 4.02 4.51
CA ILE A 112 2.34 4.38 3.20
C ILE A 112 3.02 3.16 2.56
N ILE A 113 3.83 2.43 3.31
CA ILE A 113 4.52 1.22 2.84
C ILE A 113 3.51 0.15 2.42
N HIS A 114 2.43 -0.01 3.18
CA HIS A 114 1.37 -0.98 2.87
C HIS A 114 0.51 -0.55 1.67
N LEU A 115 0.08 0.71 1.65
CA LEU A 115 -0.89 1.20 0.67
C LEU A 115 -0.31 1.37 -0.73
N ARG A 116 0.99 1.65 -0.86
CA ARG A 116 1.64 1.75 -2.16
C ARG A 116 1.42 0.50 -3.01
N PRO A 117 1.83 -0.71 -2.60
CA PRO A 117 1.53 -1.93 -3.36
C PRO A 117 0.04 -2.26 -3.43
N THR A 118 -0.75 -1.89 -2.41
CA THR A 118 -2.20 -2.08 -2.43
C THR A 118 -2.87 -1.35 -3.59
N ILE A 119 -2.52 -0.09 -3.83
CA ILE A 119 -3.04 0.71 -4.95
C ILE A 119 -2.72 0.03 -6.29
N PHE A 120 -1.51 -0.50 -6.47
CA PHE A 120 -1.14 -1.23 -7.68
C PHE A 120 -1.92 -2.54 -7.82
N ARG A 121 -2.07 -3.32 -6.74
CA ARG A 121 -2.87 -4.56 -6.74
C ARG A 121 -4.33 -4.31 -7.12
N LEU A 122 -4.94 -3.27 -6.57
CA LEU A 122 -6.32 -2.90 -6.90
C LEU A 122 -6.44 -2.46 -8.36
N ARG A 123 -5.49 -1.68 -8.86
CA ARG A 123 -5.48 -1.18 -10.24
C ARG A 123 -5.33 -2.30 -11.26
N TYR A 124 -4.48 -3.28 -10.99
CA TYR A 124 -4.16 -4.36 -11.92
C TYR A 124 -4.90 -5.68 -11.61
N GLY A 125 -5.93 -5.63 -10.78
CA GLY A 125 -6.83 -6.77 -10.55
C GLY A 125 -6.19 -7.96 -9.84
N THR A 126 -5.17 -7.70 -9.00
CA THR A 126 -4.48 -8.73 -8.20
C THR A 126 -4.70 -8.55 -6.69
N PRO A 127 -5.96 -8.48 -6.20
CA PRO A 127 -6.24 -8.23 -4.80
C PRO A 127 -5.71 -9.35 -3.92
N GLN A 128 -5.20 -8.98 -2.74
CA GLN A 128 -4.67 -9.94 -1.77
C GLN A 128 -5.77 -10.41 -0.82
N LYS A 129 -5.85 -11.73 -0.60
CA LYS A 129 -6.71 -12.31 0.43
C LYS A 129 -6.16 -12.08 1.82
N ASN A 130 -7.04 -11.83 2.78
CA ASN A 130 -6.69 -11.67 4.19
C ASN A 130 -7.23 -12.86 4.99
N ALA A 131 -6.36 -13.78 5.36
CA ALA A 131 -6.75 -14.97 6.13
C ALA A 131 -7.32 -14.65 7.52
N LEU A 132 -7.13 -13.42 8.02
CA LEU A 132 -7.60 -12.99 9.33
C LEU A 132 -8.88 -12.15 9.25
N ILE A 133 -9.52 -12.01 8.08
CA ILE A 133 -10.62 -11.07 7.88
C ILE A 133 -11.79 -11.30 8.84
N ASP A 134 -12.19 -12.55 9.08
CA ASP A 134 -13.30 -12.87 10.00
C ASP A 134 -12.94 -12.56 11.45
N PHE A 135 -11.70 -12.86 11.84
CA PHE A 135 -11.18 -12.47 13.16
C PHE A 135 -11.19 -10.95 13.36
N ILE A 136 -10.69 -10.20 12.36
CA ILE A 136 -10.62 -8.73 12.40
C ILE A 136 -12.03 -8.13 12.53
N LYS A 137 -12.99 -8.61 11.76
CA LYS A 137 -14.39 -8.17 11.81
C LYS A 137 -15.02 -8.39 13.18
N LYS A 138 -14.67 -9.47 13.83
CA LYS A 138 -15.20 -9.84 15.14
C LYS A 138 -14.54 -9.04 16.26
N GLU A 139 -13.22 -9.06 16.34
CA GLU A 139 -12.45 -8.51 17.46
C GLU A 139 -12.28 -6.99 17.36
N TYR A 140 -12.13 -6.45 16.15
CA TYR A 140 -11.90 -5.02 15.90
C TYR A 140 -13.08 -4.33 15.22
N LYS A 141 -14.29 -4.76 15.55
CA LYS A 141 -15.56 -4.38 14.89
C LYS A 141 -15.71 -2.86 14.66
N ASN A 142 -15.39 -2.05 15.69
CA ASN A 142 -15.56 -0.60 15.61
C ASN A 142 -14.54 0.03 14.64
N VAL A 143 -13.28 -0.39 14.72
CA VAL A 143 -12.22 0.08 13.84
C VAL A 143 -12.50 -0.38 12.41
N PHE A 144 -12.96 -1.62 12.23
CA PHE A 144 -13.33 -2.14 10.91
C PHE A 144 -14.46 -1.34 10.26
N ARG A 145 -15.52 -1.02 11.01
CA ARG A 145 -16.63 -0.19 10.52
C ARG A 145 -16.17 1.22 10.16
N ALA A 146 -15.36 1.85 11.00
CA ALA A 146 -14.79 3.17 10.72
C ALA A 146 -13.91 3.17 9.47
N SER A 147 -13.14 2.09 9.27
CA SER A 147 -12.24 1.96 8.13
C SER A 147 -12.97 1.84 6.79
N TRP A 148 -14.26 1.48 6.76
CA TRP A 148 -15.05 1.50 5.53
C TRP A 148 -15.22 2.90 4.94
N ALA A 149 -15.14 3.97 5.74
CA ALA A 149 -15.14 5.33 5.23
C ALA A 149 -13.93 5.62 4.31
N ILE A 150 -12.86 4.83 4.42
CA ILE A 150 -11.67 4.92 3.57
C ILE A 150 -12.00 4.53 2.11
N SER A 151 -13.03 3.70 1.89
CA SER A 151 -13.44 3.31 0.54
C SER A 151 -13.82 4.52 -0.33
N ILE A 152 -14.44 5.53 0.28
CA ILE A 152 -14.80 6.78 -0.39
C ILE A 152 -13.53 7.54 -0.81
N LEU A 153 -12.53 7.59 0.07
CA LEU A 153 -11.25 8.24 -0.25
C LEU A 153 -10.49 7.51 -1.36
N PHE A 154 -10.55 6.18 -1.42
CA PHE A 154 -9.95 5.41 -2.51
C PHE A 154 -10.60 5.75 -3.85
N GLU A 155 -11.92 5.88 -3.89
CA GLU A 155 -12.64 6.30 -5.09
C GLU A 155 -12.26 7.73 -5.50
N GLU A 156 -12.28 8.68 -4.56
CA GLU A 156 -11.96 10.10 -4.82
C GLU A 156 -10.52 10.30 -5.30
N TYR A 157 -9.55 9.63 -4.67
CA TYR A 157 -8.13 9.85 -4.96
C TYR A 157 -7.62 9.05 -6.14
N TYR A 158 -8.12 7.84 -6.32
CA TYR A 158 -7.54 6.86 -7.25
C TYR A 158 -8.53 6.31 -8.28
N GLY A 159 -9.83 6.55 -8.13
CA GLY A 159 -10.87 5.91 -8.93
C GLY A 159 -10.91 4.39 -8.73
N LEU A 160 -10.53 3.91 -7.55
CA LEU A 160 -10.39 2.49 -7.24
C LEU A 160 -11.35 2.06 -6.13
N GLN A 161 -11.91 0.86 -6.27
CA GLN A 161 -12.68 0.22 -5.22
C GLN A 161 -11.78 -0.68 -4.38
N ILE A 162 -11.66 -0.36 -3.08
CA ILE A 162 -10.89 -1.17 -2.15
C ILE A 162 -11.69 -2.40 -1.72
N THR A 163 -11.01 -3.55 -1.62
CA THR A 163 -11.64 -4.80 -1.17
C THR A 163 -11.74 -4.87 0.35
N GLU A 164 -12.65 -5.70 0.85
CA GLU A 164 -12.80 -5.96 2.28
C GLU A 164 -11.51 -6.53 2.91
N ASP A 165 -10.83 -7.39 2.19
CA ASP A 165 -9.54 -7.96 2.60
C ASP A 165 -8.47 -6.88 2.83
N GLU A 166 -8.36 -5.91 1.93
CA GLU A 166 -7.40 -4.80 2.07
C GLU A 166 -7.81 -3.83 3.18
N ILE A 167 -9.10 -3.58 3.38
CA ILE A 167 -9.61 -2.84 4.57
C ILE A 167 -9.17 -3.56 5.85
N GLY A 168 -9.26 -4.89 5.89
CA GLY A 168 -8.81 -5.67 7.04
C GLY A 168 -7.33 -5.44 7.38
N TYR A 169 -6.45 -5.35 6.40
CA TYR A 169 -5.05 -5.01 6.65
C TYR A 169 -4.88 -3.60 7.22
N ILE A 170 -5.60 -2.61 6.69
CA ILE A 170 -5.58 -1.24 7.21
C ILE A 170 -6.02 -1.20 8.69
N VAL A 171 -7.07 -1.95 9.03
CA VAL A 171 -7.57 -2.08 10.41
C VAL A 171 -6.47 -2.55 11.37
N LEU A 172 -5.65 -3.51 10.98
CA LEU A 172 -4.55 -4.00 11.82
C LEU A 172 -3.53 -2.90 12.13
N TYR A 173 -3.17 -2.06 11.15
CA TYR A 173 -2.26 -0.93 11.37
C TYR A 173 -2.86 0.11 12.31
N ILE A 174 -4.13 0.46 12.11
CA ILE A 174 -4.85 1.43 12.94
C ILE A 174 -5.00 0.89 14.37
N GLN A 175 -5.43 -0.37 14.53
CA GLN A 175 -5.60 -1.00 15.83
C GLN A 175 -4.28 -1.07 16.61
N ALA A 176 -3.19 -1.47 15.96
CA ALA A 176 -1.87 -1.48 16.58
C ALA A 176 -1.42 -0.08 17.05
N ALA A 177 -1.75 0.97 16.30
CA ALA A 177 -1.46 2.34 16.70
C ALA A 177 -2.30 2.78 17.90
N ILE A 178 -3.59 2.42 17.94
CA ILE A 178 -4.49 2.68 19.07
C ILE A 178 -3.95 2.01 20.35
N GLU A 179 -3.53 0.77 20.26
CA GLU A 179 -2.99 0.01 21.41
C GLU A 179 -1.68 0.62 21.91
N ARG A 180 -0.74 1.00 21.01
CA ARG A 180 0.48 1.71 21.40
C ARG A 180 0.18 3.00 22.16
N LYS A 181 -0.80 3.76 21.70
CA LYS A 181 -1.21 5.01 22.33
C LYS A 181 -1.79 4.76 23.74
N LYS A 182 -2.64 3.75 23.93
CA LYS A 182 -3.18 3.36 25.22
C LYS A 182 -2.07 2.98 26.20
N HIS A 183 -1.16 2.09 25.83
CA HIS A 183 -0.03 1.69 26.67
C HIS A 183 0.88 2.86 27.08
N HIS A 184 1.08 3.83 26.19
CA HIS A 184 1.85 5.01 26.53
C HIS A 184 1.17 5.88 27.60
N TRP A 185 -0.15 6.04 27.52
CA TRP A 185 -0.95 6.76 28.52
C TRP A 185 -0.95 6.05 29.88
N GLU A 186 -1.09 4.74 29.92
CA GLU A 186 -1.07 3.95 31.15
C GLU A 186 0.27 4.07 31.87
N LYS A 187 1.39 3.95 31.17
CA LYS A 187 2.72 4.16 31.71
C LYS A 187 2.88 5.57 32.29
N LYS A 188 2.49 6.62 31.59
CA LYS A 188 2.57 8.01 32.10
C LYS A 188 1.70 8.22 33.35
N ARG A 189 0.56 7.55 33.45
CA ARG A 189 -0.34 7.65 34.59
C ARG A 189 0.23 6.97 35.85
N THR A 190 0.94 5.85 35.67
CA THR A 190 1.63 5.14 36.73
C THR A 190 2.78 5.96 37.32
N TYR A 191 3.60 6.57 36.47
CA TYR A 191 4.72 7.43 36.92
C TYR A 191 4.28 8.74 37.61
N ARG A 192 3.06 9.25 37.37
CA ARG A 192 2.54 10.44 38.06
C ARG A 192 1.93 10.15 39.44
N ARG A 193 1.79 8.89 39.82
CA ARG A 193 1.26 8.45 41.12
C ARG A 193 2.34 8.01 42.11
N LEU A 194 3.60 8.00 41.67
CA LEU A 194 4.80 7.82 42.48
C LEU A 194 5.43 9.17 42.81
#